data_602cd633b0ea20ec99df02dc860bbcd2
#
_entry.id   602cd633b0ea20ec99df02dc860bbcd2
#
_cell.length_a   1.000
_cell.length_b   1.000
_cell.length_c   1.000
_cell.angle_alpha   90.00
_cell.angle_beta   90.00
_cell.angle_gamma   90.00
#
_symmetry.space_group_name_H-M   'P 1'
#
loop_
_entity.id
_entity.type
_entity.pdbx_description
1 polymer ?
#
loop_
_entity_poly.entity_id
_entity_poly.type
_entity_poly.pdbx_seq_one_letter_code
_entity_poly.pdbx_strand_id
1 'polypeptide(L)'
;RFVMHPDNPIPHASLEAVGIEADSGPRHLTFSPNGKFAYLITELSGKVIAFSYDDGCLEQIQTITADTVAARGSADIHLSPDGKYLYASNRLKEDGIAIFAVNPENGTLTKVGYQPTGIHPRNFNITPNGKYLLAACRDSNVIQVYKRNEVTGLLEDTHQDIVVDMPVCVQFVSSVNNL
;
A
#
# COMPACT_ATOMS: atom_id res chain seq x y z
N ARG A 1 9.40 -3.68 18.31
CA ARG A 1 9.50 -2.21 18.44
C ARG A 1 10.92 -1.83 18.83
N PHE A 2 11.47 -0.84 18.14
CA PHE A 2 12.76 -0.23 18.50
C PHE A 2 12.52 1.25 18.84
N VAL A 3 12.97 1.69 20.00
CA VAL A 3 12.98 3.11 20.33
C VAL A 3 14.34 3.67 19.91
N MET A 4 14.36 4.55 18.91
CA MET A 4 15.56 5.21 18.45
C MET A 4 15.97 6.28 19.47
N HIS A 5 17.21 6.22 19.95
CA HIS A 5 17.75 7.25 20.84
C HIS A 5 18.88 7.98 20.10
N PRO A 6 18.99 9.32 20.21
CA PRO A 6 20.01 10.10 19.48
C PRO A 6 21.43 9.60 19.72
N ASP A 7 21.73 9.13 20.92
CA ASP A 7 23.08 8.70 21.34
C ASP A 7 23.29 7.18 21.24
N ASN A 8 22.26 6.41 20.91
CA ASN A 8 22.33 4.96 20.70
C ASN A 8 21.39 4.51 19.57
N PRO A 9 21.87 4.53 18.33
CA PRO A 9 21.05 4.22 17.16
C PRO A 9 20.62 2.75 17.06
N ILE A 10 21.17 1.86 17.88
CA ILE A 10 20.80 0.45 17.95
C ILE A 10 20.43 0.11 19.39
N PRO A 11 19.26 0.55 19.89
CA PRO A 11 18.84 0.24 21.23
C PRO A 11 18.53 -1.26 21.37
N HIS A 12 18.77 -1.80 22.55
CA HIS A 12 18.23 -3.11 22.89
C HIS A 12 16.69 -3.02 22.87
N ALA A 13 16.09 -3.68 21.88
CA ALA A 13 14.63 -3.73 21.77
C ALA A 13 14.06 -4.61 22.89
N SER A 14 13.05 -4.13 23.59
CA SER A 14 12.04 -5.04 24.08
C SER A 14 11.29 -5.56 22.86
N LEU A 15 11.44 -6.84 22.53
CA LEU A 15 10.77 -7.47 21.40
C LEU A 15 9.28 -7.65 21.72
N GLU A 16 8.52 -6.58 21.61
CA GLU A 16 7.07 -6.70 21.49
C GLU A 16 6.77 -6.98 20.01
N ALA A 17 6.47 -8.23 19.71
CA ALA A 17 6.01 -8.67 18.41
C ALA A 17 4.48 -8.64 18.36
N VAL A 18 3.92 -8.14 17.27
CA VAL A 18 2.50 -8.27 16.98
C VAL A 18 2.29 -9.59 16.24
N GLY A 19 1.55 -10.52 16.85
CA GLY A 19 1.19 -11.78 16.21
C GLY A 19 0.10 -11.56 15.16
N ILE A 20 0.29 -12.18 13.99
CA ILE A 20 -0.71 -12.26 12.93
C ILE A 20 -0.91 -13.72 12.52
N GLU A 21 -1.89 -13.99 11.65
CA GLU A 21 -2.17 -15.32 11.11
C GLU A 21 -0.88 -15.98 10.55
N ALA A 22 -0.63 -17.23 10.95
CA ALA A 22 0.51 -18.00 10.45
C ALA A 22 0.43 -18.17 8.92
N ASP A 23 1.57 -18.31 8.26
CA ASP A 23 1.71 -18.47 6.81
C ASP A 23 1.09 -17.32 5.97
N SER A 24 0.74 -16.19 6.59
CA SER A 24 0.17 -15.04 5.89
C SER A 24 1.18 -14.27 5.04
N GLY A 25 2.47 -14.30 5.39
CA GLY A 25 3.54 -13.60 4.68
C GLY A 25 3.43 -12.07 4.78
N PRO A 26 3.66 -11.47 5.97
CA PRO A 26 3.65 -10.01 6.12
C PRO A 26 4.70 -9.37 5.21
N ARG A 27 4.31 -8.31 4.48
CA ARG A 27 5.19 -7.75 3.46
C ARG A 27 5.44 -6.25 3.61
N HIS A 28 4.47 -5.39 3.29
CA HIS A 28 4.60 -3.93 3.41
C HIS A 28 3.58 -3.38 4.39
N LEU A 29 4.00 -2.36 5.15
CA LEU A 29 3.20 -1.65 6.13
C LEU A 29 3.17 -0.16 5.78
N THR A 30 2.01 0.48 5.88
CA THR A 30 1.85 1.93 5.74
C THR A 30 1.06 2.49 6.91
N PHE A 31 1.38 3.72 7.32
CA PHE A 31 0.66 4.43 8.37
C PHE A 31 -0.31 5.46 7.80
N SER A 32 -1.43 5.67 8.48
CA SER A 32 -2.34 6.76 8.15
C SER A 32 -1.66 8.12 8.38
N PRO A 33 -2.03 9.17 7.60
CA PRO A 33 -1.43 10.51 7.75
C PRO A 33 -1.58 11.11 9.15
N ASN A 34 -2.64 10.74 9.88
CA ASN A 34 -2.87 11.18 11.26
C ASN A 34 -2.10 10.35 12.32
N GLY A 35 -1.35 9.33 11.89
CA GLY A 35 -0.58 8.47 12.76
C GLY A 35 -1.37 7.53 13.69
N LYS A 36 -2.71 7.42 13.53
CA LYS A 36 -3.57 6.62 14.42
C LYS A 36 -3.77 5.18 13.96
N PHE A 37 -3.54 4.89 12.69
CA PHE A 37 -3.79 3.59 12.09
C PHE A 37 -2.60 3.13 11.26
N ALA A 38 -2.45 1.81 11.14
CA ALA A 38 -1.49 1.19 10.23
C ALA A 38 -2.16 0.06 9.44
N TYR A 39 -1.66 -0.18 8.23
CA TYR A 39 -2.21 -1.18 7.31
C TYR A 39 -1.09 -2.04 6.76
N LEU A 40 -1.21 -3.35 6.97
CA LEU A 40 -0.26 -4.36 6.53
C LEU A 40 -0.84 -5.17 5.38
N ILE A 41 -0.12 -5.26 4.26
CA ILE A 41 -0.44 -6.25 3.22
C ILE A 41 0.31 -7.56 3.48
N THR A 42 -0.40 -8.67 3.37
CA THR A 42 0.16 -10.01 3.50
C THR A 42 0.27 -10.66 2.12
N GLU A 43 1.48 -11.02 1.71
CA GLU A 43 1.77 -11.54 0.36
C GLU A 43 1.08 -12.87 0.09
N LEU A 44 1.16 -13.80 1.05
CA LEU A 44 0.73 -15.18 0.85
C LEU A 44 -0.76 -15.38 1.11
N SER A 45 -1.33 -14.70 2.11
CA SER A 45 -2.76 -14.82 2.40
C SER A 45 -3.63 -13.84 1.60
N GLY A 46 -3.04 -12.83 0.92
CA GLY A 46 -3.77 -11.89 0.08
C GLY A 46 -4.72 -10.98 0.87
N LYS A 47 -4.37 -10.68 2.12
CA LYS A 47 -5.22 -9.89 3.04
C LYS A 47 -4.55 -8.57 3.39
N VAL A 48 -5.36 -7.57 3.69
CA VAL A 48 -4.95 -6.36 4.40
C VAL A 48 -5.38 -6.50 5.84
N ILE A 49 -4.44 -6.28 6.76
CA ILE A 49 -4.70 -6.21 8.19
C ILE A 49 -4.61 -4.75 8.62
N ALA A 50 -5.69 -4.22 9.19
CA ALA A 50 -5.74 -2.90 9.77
C ALA A 50 -5.47 -2.97 11.27
N PHE A 51 -4.69 -2.00 11.76
CA PHE A 51 -4.35 -1.84 13.16
C PHE A 51 -4.68 -0.43 13.63
N SER A 52 -5.14 -0.29 14.88
CA SER A 52 -4.95 0.95 15.62
C SER A 52 -3.48 1.07 16.04
N TYR A 53 -3.00 2.29 16.13
CA TYR A 53 -1.62 2.58 16.54
C TYR A 53 -1.62 3.65 17.61
N ASP A 54 -1.03 3.34 18.75
CA ASP A 54 -0.84 4.26 19.85
C ASP A 54 0.52 4.01 20.52
N ASP A 55 1.35 5.05 20.59
CA ASP A 55 2.70 5.06 21.20
C ASP A 55 3.53 3.78 20.92
N GLY A 56 3.57 3.36 19.65
CA GLY A 56 4.35 2.20 19.19
C GLY A 56 3.66 0.85 19.38
N CYS A 57 2.46 0.81 19.91
CA CYS A 57 1.64 -0.39 20.04
C CYS A 57 0.70 -0.51 18.84
N LEU A 58 0.60 -1.71 18.28
CA LEU A 58 -0.33 -2.03 17.19
C LEU A 58 -1.37 -3.02 17.75
N GLU A 59 -2.64 -2.67 17.65
CA GLU A 59 -3.76 -3.54 17.98
C GLU A 59 -4.57 -3.83 16.71
N GLN A 60 -4.76 -5.10 16.38
CA GLN A 60 -5.51 -5.49 15.17
C GLN A 60 -6.99 -5.15 15.33
N ILE A 61 -7.53 -4.38 14.38
CA ILE A 61 -8.94 -3.97 14.35
C ILE A 61 -9.74 -4.62 13.25
N GLN A 62 -9.09 -5.04 12.14
CA GLN A 62 -9.78 -5.69 11.01
C GLN A 62 -8.80 -6.52 10.18
N THR A 63 -9.34 -7.56 9.53
CA THR A 63 -8.71 -8.23 8.38
C THR A 63 -9.68 -8.25 7.22
N ILE A 64 -9.24 -7.85 6.02
CA ILE A 64 -10.06 -7.80 4.81
C ILE A 64 -9.30 -8.38 3.62
N THR A 65 -10.01 -9.09 2.73
CA THR A 65 -9.41 -9.72 1.55
C THR A 65 -9.11 -8.68 0.47
N ALA A 66 -7.87 -8.63 0.01
CA ALA A 66 -7.42 -7.85 -1.15
C ALA A 66 -7.36 -8.72 -2.41
N ASP A 67 -6.79 -9.92 -2.32
CA ASP A 67 -6.69 -10.93 -3.39
C ASP A 67 -7.82 -11.96 -3.26
N THR A 68 -8.79 -11.91 -4.17
CA THR A 68 -9.97 -12.78 -4.16
C THR A 68 -9.76 -14.12 -4.84
N VAL A 69 -8.62 -14.30 -5.54
CA VAL A 69 -8.31 -15.52 -6.30
C VAL A 69 -7.22 -16.39 -5.66
N ALA A 70 -6.80 -16.01 -4.46
CA ALA A 70 -5.76 -16.70 -3.70
C ALA A 70 -4.49 -16.97 -4.55
N ALA A 71 -4.01 -15.95 -5.23
CA ALA A 71 -2.82 -16.04 -6.09
C ALA A 71 -1.52 -16.17 -5.28
N ARG A 72 -1.54 -15.80 -3.99
CA ARG A 72 -0.37 -15.78 -3.09
C ARG A 72 0.72 -14.82 -3.57
N GLY A 73 0.31 -13.66 -4.08
CA GLY A 73 1.20 -12.70 -4.72
C GLY A 73 0.86 -11.24 -4.45
N SER A 74 0.14 -10.91 -3.37
CA SER A 74 -0.07 -9.51 -3.00
C SER A 74 1.27 -8.81 -2.73
N ALA A 75 1.37 -7.52 -3.10
CA ALA A 75 2.68 -6.88 -3.13
C ALA A 75 2.74 -5.58 -2.33
N ASP A 76 2.23 -4.51 -2.85
CA ASP A 76 2.46 -3.17 -2.29
C ASP A 76 1.18 -2.56 -1.71
N ILE A 77 1.34 -1.59 -0.83
CA ILE A 77 0.22 -0.95 -0.14
C ILE A 77 0.53 0.52 0.14
N HIS A 78 -0.35 1.40 -0.30
CA HIS A 78 -0.25 2.84 -0.05
C HIS A 78 -1.62 3.46 0.26
N LEU A 79 -1.61 4.44 1.15
CA LEU A 79 -2.73 5.35 1.34
C LEU A 79 -2.66 6.50 0.34
N SER A 80 -3.82 7.01 -0.04
CA SER A 80 -3.89 8.32 -0.68
C SER A 80 -3.37 9.41 0.27
N PRO A 81 -2.78 10.51 -0.23
CA PRO A 81 -2.24 11.58 0.61
C PRO A 81 -3.28 12.19 1.57
N ASP A 82 -4.56 12.18 1.18
CA ASP A 82 -5.69 12.62 2.00
C ASP A 82 -6.17 11.59 3.04
N GLY A 83 -5.58 10.38 3.04
CA GLY A 83 -5.90 9.27 3.96
C GLY A 83 -7.27 8.62 3.74
N LYS A 84 -8.03 9.01 2.71
CA LYS A 84 -9.39 8.51 2.49
C LYS A 84 -9.47 7.14 1.86
N TYR A 85 -8.45 6.76 1.08
CA TYR A 85 -8.42 5.50 0.34
C TYR A 85 -7.09 4.78 0.52
N LEU A 86 -7.20 3.46 0.63
CA LEU A 86 -6.07 2.53 0.65
C LEU A 86 -6.06 1.70 -0.63
N TYR A 87 -4.89 1.53 -1.20
CA TYR A 87 -4.65 0.75 -2.41
C TYR A 87 -3.71 -0.40 -2.09
N ALA A 88 -3.99 -1.58 -2.66
CA ALA A 88 -3.15 -2.78 -2.46
C ALA A 88 -3.00 -3.55 -3.78
N SER A 89 -1.77 -3.78 -4.23
CA SER A 89 -1.52 -4.48 -5.48
C SER A 89 -1.48 -5.99 -5.31
N ASN A 90 -1.99 -6.72 -6.30
CA ASN A 90 -2.03 -8.17 -6.39
C ASN A 90 -1.40 -8.64 -7.71
N ARG A 91 -0.72 -9.79 -7.68
CA ARG A 91 0.05 -10.37 -8.79
C ARG A 91 -0.29 -11.84 -8.99
N LEU A 92 0.22 -12.42 -10.08
CA LEU A 92 0.31 -13.86 -10.39
C LEU A 92 -0.94 -14.51 -10.99
N LYS A 93 -2.15 -13.97 -10.79
CA LYS A 93 -3.37 -14.50 -11.41
C LYS A 93 -4.25 -13.37 -11.94
N GLU A 94 -4.78 -12.56 -11.05
CA GLU A 94 -5.52 -11.34 -11.40
C GLU A 94 -4.67 -10.16 -11.01
N ASP A 95 -3.80 -9.74 -11.93
CA ASP A 95 -2.92 -8.60 -11.72
C ASP A 95 -3.74 -7.32 -11.61
N GLY A 96 -3.55 -6.56 -10.53
CA GLY A 96 -4.33 -5.35 -10.32
C GLY A 96 -4.19 -4.73 -8.94
N ILE A 97 -5.00 -3.72 -8.69
CA ILE A 97 -5.00 -2.94 -7.46
C ILE A 97 -6.38 -3.00 -6.82
N ALA A 98 -6.47 -3.57 -5.63
CA ALA A 98 -7.65 -3.51 -4.77
C ALA A 98 -7.75 -2.12 -4.13
N ILE A 99 -8.96 -1.56 -4.07
CA ILE A 99 -9.24 -0.20 -3.63
C ILE A 99 -10.20 -0.26 -2.43
N PHE A 100 -9.81 0.40 -1.35
CA PHE A 100 -10.60 0.43 -0.11
C PHE A 100 -10.85 1.87 0.33
N ALA A 101 -12.08 2.18 0.74
CA ALA A 101 -12.38 3.37 1.51
C ALA A 101 -11.97 3.17 2.97
N VAL A 102 -11.36 4.18 3.57
CA VAL A 102 -10.93 4.20 4.98
C VAL A 102 -11.95 4.95 5.81
N ASN A 103 -12.43 4.33 6.89
CA ASN A 103 -13.22 5.03 7.89
C ASN A 103 -12.28 5.90 8.75
N PRO A 104 -12.41 7.24 8.75
CA PRO A 104 -11.49 8.12 9.46
C PRO A 104 -11.59 8.05 10.98
N GLU A 105 -12.71 7.54 11.51
CA GLU A 105 -12.95 7.48 12.96
C GLU A 105 -12.32 6.25 13.61
N ASN A 106 -12.39 5.09 12.92
CA ASN A 106 -11.97 3.82 13.50
C ASN A 106 -10.94 3.04 12.66
N GLY A 107 -10.51 3.57 11.51
CA GLY A 107 -9.49 2.97 10.65
C GLY A 107 -9.94 1.73 9.87
N THR A 108 -11.21 1.33 9.94
CA THR A 108 -11.69 0.15 9.20
C THR A 108 -11.80 0.42 7.70
N LEU A 109 -11.72 -0.64 6.92
CA LEU A 109 -11.70 -0.62 5.46
C LEU A 109 -12.99 -1.19 4.88
N THR A 110 -13.47 -0.57 3.79
CA THR A 110 -14.53 -1.10 2.94
C THR A 110 -14.03 -1.19 1.51
N LYS A 111 -14.08 -2.37 0.89
CA LYS A 111 -13.65 -2.54 -0.51
C LYS A 111 -14.64 -1.80 -1.43
N VAL A 112 -14.13 -0.88 -2.24
CA VAL A 112 -14.92 -0.05 -3.15
C VAL A 112 -14.63 -0.31 -4.63
N GLY A 113 -13.54 -1.01 -4.94
CA GLY A 113 -13.19 -1.32 -6.33
C GLY A 113 -11.98 -2.22 -6.48
N TYR A 114 -11.72 -2.54 -7.74
CA TYR A 114 -10.53 -3.24 -8.21
C TYR A 114 -10.16 -2.71 -9.59
N GLN A 115 -8.92 -2.30 -9.78
CA GLN A 115 -8.38 -1.84 -11.07
C GLN A 115 -7.45 -2.90 -11.64
N PRO A 116 -7.81 -3.57 -12.74
CA PRO A 116 -6.88 -4.42 -13.49
C PRO A 116 -5.68 -3.60 -14.00
N THR A 117 -4.50 -4.23 -14.01
CA THR A 117 -3.25 -3.61 -14.47
C THR A 117 -2.55 -4.50 -15.49
N GLY A 118 -1.41 -4.05 -15.99
CA GLY A 118 -0.43 -4.91 -16.65
C GLY A 118 0.14 -5.96 -15.69
N ILE A 119 0.96 -6.86 -16.25
CA ILE A 119 1.43 -8.06 -15.55
C ILE A 119 2.43 -7.69 -14.45
N HIS A 120 2.21 -8.26 -13.26
CA HIS A 120 3.08 -8.17 -12.11
C HIS A 120 3.26 -6.74 -11.56
N PRO A 121 2.20 -6.07 -11.10
CA PRO A 121 2.28 -4.76 -10.44
C PRO A 121 2.99 -4.90 -9.08
N ARG A 122 4.34 -4.93 -9.13
CA ARG A 122 5.19 -5.20 -7.98
C ARG A 122 5.22 -4.06 -6.97
N ASN A 123 5.14 -2.85 -7.46
CA ASN A 123 5.12 -1.62 -6.69
C ASN A 123 4.23 -0.60 -7.40
N PHE A 124 3.68 0.31 -6.66
CA PHE A 124 3.01 1.49 -7.20
C PHE A 124 3.22 2.66 -6.26
N ASN A 125 2.96 3.87 -6.73
CA ASN A 125 2.97 5.04 -5.86
C ASN A 125 1.93 6.06 -6.33
N ILE A 126 1.47 6.90 -5.40
CA ILE A 126 0.51 7.95 -5.67
C ILE A 126 1.26 9.27 -5.72
N THR A 127 0.98 10.08 -6.74
CA THR A 127 1.60 11.41 -6.86
C THR A 127 1.37 12.25 -5.61
N PRO A 128 2.31 13.11 -5.19
CA PRO A 128 2.17 13.92 -3.99
C PRO A 128 0.91 14.80 -3.95
N ASN A 129 0.40 15.19 -5.14
CA ASN A 129 -0.86 15.93 -5.26
C ASN A 129 -2.11 15.03 -5.19
N GLY A 130 -1.95 13.71 -5.05
CA GLY A 130 -3.04 12.76 -4.95
C GLY A 130 -3.83 12.46 -6.22
N LYS A 131 -3.45 13.03 -7.38
CA LYS A 131 -4.27 12.99 -8.61
C LYS A 131 -4.02 11.74 -9.46
N TYR A 132 -2.85 11.13 -9.37
CA TYR A 132 -2.47 9.98 -10.20
C TYR A 132 -1.87 8.87 -9.35
N LEU A 133 -2.04 7.65 -9.80
CA LEU A 133 -1.37 6.45 -9.31
C LEU A 133 -0.54 5.88 -10.46
N LEU A 134 0.73 5.58 -10.20
CA LEU A 134 1.67 4.98 -11.14
C LEU A 134 1.98 3.56 -10.70
N ALA A 135 1.64 2.56 -11.53
CA ALA A 135 1.84 1.14 -11.23
C ALA A 135 3.00 0.57 -12.04
N ALA A 136 4.04 0.09 -11.37
CA ALA A 136 5.19 -0.57 -11.97
C ALA A 136 4.84 -2.03 -12.30
N CYS A 137 4.43 -2.27 -13.55
CA CYS A 137 4.04 -3.58 -14.08
C CYS A 137 5.28 -4.27 -14.67
N ARG A 138 6.03 -4.98 -13.79
CA ARG A 138 7.36 -5.53 -14.10
C ARG A 138 7.39 -6.34 -15.40
N ASP A 139 6.49 -7.29 -15.54
CA ASP A 139 6.53 -8.26 -16.64
C ASP A 139 5.83 -7.73 -17.91
N SER A 140 5.18 -6.58 -17.83
CA SER A 140 4.69 -5.82 -18.99
C SER A 140 5.67 -4.76 -19.47
N ASN A 141 6.82 -4.56 -18.82
CA ASN A 141 7.82 -3.54 -19.13
C ASN A 141 7.23 -2.12 -19.24
N VAL A 142 6.36 -1.77 -18.30
CA VAL A 142 5.62 -0.51 -18.34
C VAL A 142 5.32 0.00 -16.93
N ILE A 143 5.33 1.32 -16.76
CA ILE A 143 4.66 1.98 -15.64
C ILE A 143 3.35 2.53 -16.18
N GLN A 144 2.24 1.96 -15.72
CA GLN A 144 0.90 2.41 -16.09
C GLN A 144 0.48 3.59 -15.22
N VAL A 145 -0.17 4.58 -15.86
CA VAL A 145 -0.60 5.81 -15.20
C VAL A 145 -2.12 5.85 -15.13
N TYR A 146 -2.64 5.87 -13.90
CA TYR A 146 -4.07 5.96 -13.61
C TYR A 146 -4.42 7.30 -13.03
N LYS A 147 -5.49 7.93 -13.51
CA LYS A 147 -6.10 9.09 -12.89
C LYS A 147 -6.94 8.64 -11.69
N ARG A 148 -6.70 9.21 -10.52
CA ARG A 148 -7.46 8.93 -9.31
C ARG A 148 -8.65 9.87 -9.18
N ASN A 149 -9.82 9.30 -8.94
CA ASN A 149 -10.98 10.08 -8.51
C ASN A 149 -10.90 10.31 -6.99
N GLU A 150 -10.76 11.55 -6.56
CA GLU A 150 -10.54 11.91 -5.15
C GLU A 150 -11.80 11.72 -4.28
N VAL A 151 -13.00 11.59 -4.90
CA VAL A 151 -14.27 11.41 -4.19
C VAL A 151 -14.63 9.93 -4.01
N THR A 152 -14.33 9.09 -5.03
CA THR A 152 -14.70 7.67 -5.03
C THR A 152 -13.52 6.73 -4.76
N GLY A 153 -12.29 7.23 -4.88
CA GLY A 153 -11.06 6.45 -4.82
C GLY A 153 -10.77 5.63 -6.08
N LEU A 154 -11.71 5.54 -7.02
CA LEU A 154 -11.58 4.72 -8.22
C LEU A 154 -10.48 5.26 -9.15
N LEU A 155 -9.90 4.35 -9.90
CA LEU A 155 -8.84 4.61 -10.87
C LEU A 155 -9.38 4.52 -12.30
N GLU A 156 -8.91 5.41 -13.16
CA GLU A 156 -9.21 5.46 -14.58
C GLU A 156 -7.90 5.40 -15.35
N ASP A 157 -7.78 4.45 -16.28
CA ASP A 157 -6.59 4.32 -17.12
C ASP A 157 -6.45 5.55 -18.03
N THR A 158 -5.30 6.20 -17.98
CA THR A 158 -5.03 7.38 -18.81
C THR A 158 -4.53 7.02 -20.20
N HIS A 159 -4.13 5.76 -20.42
CA HIS A 159 -3.44 5.30 -21.63
C HIS A 159 -2.15 6.09 -21.94
N GLN A 160 -1.55 6.73 -20.93
CA GLN A 160 -0.29 7.47 -21.04
C GLN A 160 0.80 6.73 -20.27
N ASP A 161 1.13 5.54 -20.76
CA ASP A 161 2.06 4.65 -20.10
C ASP A 161 3.52 5.05 -20.37
N ILE A 162 4.40 4.76 -19.40
CA ILE A 162 5.83 4.97 -19.50
C ILE A 162 6.50 3.63 -19.77
N VAL A 163 7.05 3.48 -20.97
CA VAL A 163 7.78 2.25 -21.35
C VAL A 163 9.14 2.25 -20.66
N VAL A 164 9.40 1.23 -19.83
CA VAL A 164 10.65 1.03 -19.12
C VAL A 164 10.82 -0.45 -18.80
N ASP A 165 12.02 -0.97 -18.99
CA ASP A 165 12.31 -2.39 -18.78
C ASP A 165 12.21 -2.79 -17.30
N MET A 166 11.42 -3.80 -17.01
CA MET A 166 11.23 -4.46 -15.71
C MET A 166 11.11 -3.51 -14.52
N PRO A 167 10.21 -2.50 -14.50
CA PRO A 167 10.10 -1.56 -13.40
C PRO A 167 9.65 -2.26 -12.13
N VAL A 168 10.32 -1.96 -11.00
CA VAL A 168 10.04 -2.58 -9.70
C VAL A 168 9.83 -1.59 -8.57
N CYS A 169 10.05 -0.30 -8.81
CA CYS A 169 9.88 0.75 -7.81
C CYS A 169 9.60 2.10 -8.47
N VAL A 170 8.63 2.84 -7.94
CA VAL A 170 8.32 4.22 -8.29
C VAL A 170 8.46 5.08 -7.05
N GLN A 171 9.32 6.11 -7.12
CA GLN A 171 9.52 7.07 -6.04
C GLN A 171 9.44 8.49 -6.57
N PHE A 172 8.77 9.37 -5.82
CA PHE A 172 8.73 10.79 -6.09
C PHE A 172 9.77 11.51 -5.23
N VAL A 173 10.51 12.41 -5.86
CA VAL A 173 11.40 13.34 -5.15
C VAL A 173 10.75 14.71 -5.14
N SER A 174 10.84 15.43 -4.02
CA SER A 174 10.48 16.84 -3.99
C SER A 174 11.46 17.60 -4.90
N SER A 175 10.93 18.42 -5.81
CA SER A 175 11.77 19.38 -6.53
C SER A 175 12.44 20.27 -5.49
N VAL A 176 13.74 20.11 -5.29
CA VAL A 176 14.52 21.15 -4.60
C VAL A 176 14.50 22.34 -5.55
N ASN A 177 13.72 23.37 -5.23
CA ASN A 177 13.89 24.65 -5.86
C ASN A 177 15.31 25.09 -5.52
N ASN A 178 16.24 24.91 -6.47
CA ASN A 178 17.53 25.59 -6.40
C ASN A 178 17.21 27.09 -6.46
N LEU A 179 17.30 27.72 -5.29
CA LEU A 179 17.39 29.18 -5.16
C LEU A 179 18.73 29.66 -5.73
#